data_091e1478e035916d1ee58e5fa904a72b
#
_entry.id   091e1478e035916d1ee58e5fa904a72b
#
_cell.length_a   1.000
_cell.length_b   1.000
_cell.length_c   1.000
_cell.angle_alpha   90.00
_cell.angle_beta   90.00
_cell.angle_gamma   90.00
#
_symmetry.space_group_name_H-M   'P 1'
#
loop_
_entity.id
_entity.type
_entity.pdbx_description
1 polymer ?
#
loop_
_entity_poly.entity_id
_entity_poly.type
_entity_poly.pdbx_seq_one_letter_code
_entity_poly.pdbx_strand_id
1 'polypeptide(L)'
;TPSGPDDEPNTWLPMTFAEFRRQAHEVAAGLMEFGLPREGRVALLSGTRTEWIIADMAISCAGGATTTIYPNSGPEEASFILVDSHSSILFVDSTAQVAKIQGRPEVDAVVRHIISFVDDSEQTGVSDDRLTTMADVIAHGRRRLAAEPELVRRMIDSIEPDDLCTLIYTSGTTG
;
A
#
# COMPACT_ATOMS: atom_id res chain seq x y z
N THR A 1 -1.90 25.14 -7.11
CA THR A 1 -1.44 25.77 -8.37
C THR A 1 -2.68 26.23 -9.12
N PRO A 2 -2.75 27.47 -9.60
CA PRO A 2 -3.89 27.90 -10.39
C PRO A 2 -3.93 27.12 -11.69
N SER A 3 -5.10 26.61 -11.99
CA SER A 3 -5.45 25.87 -13.18
C SER A 3 -5.18 26.70 -14.44
N GLY A 4 -4.66 26.05 -15.49
CA GLY A 4 -4.56 26.67 -16.81
C GLY A 4 -5.95 26.88 -17.45
N PRO A 5 -6.05 27.64 -18.55
CA PRO A 5 -7.33 28.01 -19.18
C PRO A 5 -8.12 26.83 -19.79
N ASP A 6 -7.59 25.59 -19.72
CA ASP A 6 -8.19 24.38 -20.28
C ASP A 6 -8.63 23.38 -19.19
N ASP A 7 -8.62 23.77 -17.88
CA ASP A 7 -9.09 22.91 -16.82
C ASP A 7 -10.61 22.76 -16.88
N GLU A 8 -11.08 21.59 -17.33
CA GLU A 8 -12.44 21.13 -17.08
C GLU A 8 -12.73 21.20 -15.57
N PRO A 9 -13.92 21.64 -15.16
CA PRO A 9 -14.26 21.72 -13.73
C PRO A 9 -14.02 20.36 -13.09
N ASN A 10 -13.29 20.35 -11.98
CA ASN A 10 -12.95 19.17 -11.17
C ASN A 10 -14.20 18.30 -10.98
N THR A 11 -14.37 17.31 -11.83
CA THR A 11 -15.54 16.42 -11.78
C THR A 11 -15.28 15.37 -10.70
N TRP A 12 -15.91 15.56 -9.54
CA TRP A 12 -15.89 14.56 -8.48
C TRP A 12 -16.59 13.29 -8.95
N LEU A 13 -15.86 12.19 -9.01
CA LEU A 13 -16.43 10.87 -9.26
C LEU A 13 -16.86 10.26 -7.92
N PRO A 14 -18.16 10.08 -7.68
CA PRO A 14 -18.62 9.48 -6.44
C PRO A 14 -18.24 8.01 -6.38
N MET A 15 -17.78 7.55 -5.21
CA MET A 15 -17.59 6.14 -4.89
C MET A 15 -18.59 5.75 -3.79
N THR A 16 -19.35 4.70 -4.00
CA THR A 16 -20.25 4.17 -2.97
C THR A 16 -19.47 3.38 -1.92
N PHE A 17 -20.00 3.29 -0.70
CA PHE A 17 -19.39 2.42 0.33
C PHE A 17 -19.33 0.95 -0.09
N ALA A 18 -20.26 0.49 -0.92
CA ALA A 18 -20.24 -0.87 -1.46
C ALA A 18 -19.03 -1.08 -2.41
N GLU A 19 -18.75 -0.11 -3.27
CA GLU A 19 -17.58 -0.14 -4.17
C GLU A 19 -16.28 -0.03 -3.40
N PHE A 20 -16.21 0.88 -2.43
CA PHE A 20 -15.06 1.03 -1.54
C PHE A 20 -14.75 -0.29 -0.81
N ARG A 21 -15.76 -0.89 -0.16
CA ARG A 21 -15.62 -2.18 0.52
C ARG A 21 -15.17 -3.28 -0.44
N ARG A 22 -15.78 -3.37 -1.63
CA ARG A 22 -15.40 -4.36 -2.64
C ARG A 22 -13.93 -4.24 -3.01
N GLN A 23 -13.47 -3.02 -3.32
CA GLN A 23 -12.07 -2.77 -3.67
C GLN A 23 -11.13 -3.09 -2.51
N ALA A 24 -11.45 -2.67 -1.29
CA ALA A 24 -10.65 -3.00 -0.11
C ALA A 24 -10.55 -4.52 0.12
N HIS A 25 -11.63 -5.27 -0.05
CA HIS A 25 -11.61 -6.73 0.06
C HIS A 25 -10.80 -7.40 -1.06
N GLU A 26 -10.90 -6.90 -2.30
CA GLU A 26 -10.11 -7.40 -3.42
C GLU A 26 -8.60 -7.18 -3.18
N VAL A 27 -8.20 -5.99 -2.73
CA VAL A 27 -6.80 -5.70 -2.36
C VAL A 27 -6.37 -6.56 -1.15
N ALA A 28 -7.20 -6.67 -0.11
CA ALA A 28 -6.90 -7.50 1.07
C ALA A 28 -6.62 -8.96 0.68
N ALA A 29 -7.47 -9.55 -0.16
CA ALA A 29 -7.27 -10.91 -0.64
C ALA A 29 -5.99 -11.06 -1.48
N GLY A 30 -5.63 -10.04 -2.27
CA GLY A 30 -4.38 -10.00 -3.01
C GLY A 30 -3.16 -9.92 -2.09
N LEU A 31 -3.21 -9.10 -1.03
CA LEU A 31 -2.14 -9.02 -0.02
C LEU A 31 -1.95 -10.36 0.72
N MET A 32 -3.03 -11.05 1.04
CA MET A 32 -2.98 -12.40 1.64
C MET A 32 -2.34 -13.41 0.68
N GLU A 33 -2.61 -13.31 -0.63
CA GLU A 33 -1.96 -14.17 -1.64
C GLU A 33 -0.46 -13.86 -1.76
N PHE A 34 -0.04 -12.61 -1.57
CA PHE A 34 1.37 -12.21 -1.49
C PHE A 34 2.04 -12.62 -0.17
N GLY A 35 1.32 -13.34 0.68
CA GLY A 35 1.85 -13.91 1.92
C GLY A 35 1.92 -12.92 3.08
N LEU A 36 1.09 -11.88 3.10
CA LEU A 36 0.97 -11.00 4.27
C LEU A 36 0.48 -11.82 5.48
N PRO A 37 1.32 -11.96 6.53
CA PRO A 37 0.89 -12.67 7.74
C PRO A 37 0.04 -11.75 8.63
N ARG A 38 -0.65 -12.33 9.60
CA ARG A 38 -1.31 -11.55 10.67
C ARG A 38 -0.30 -10.63 11.33
N GLU A 39 -0.70 -9.39 11.60
CA GLU A 39 0.14 -8.28 12.08
C GLU A 39 1.36 -7.97 11.18
N GLY A 40 1.37 -8.51 9.95
CA GLY A 40 2.39 -8.19 8.95
C GLY A 40 2.37 -6.72 8.59
N ARG A 41 3.55 -6.07 8.55
CA ARG A 41 3.63 -4.64 8.28
C ARG A 41 3.66 -4.36 6.79
N VAL A 42 2.84 -3.39 6.40
CA VAL A 42 2.76 -2.88 5.03
C VAL A 42 2.96 -1.37 5.08
N ALA A 43 3.96 -0.89 4.34
CA ALA A 43 4.24 0.54 4.29
C ALA A 43 3.45 1.24 3.17
N LEU A 44 3.03 2.48 3.44
CA LEU A 44 2.42 3.40 2.48
C LEU A 44 3.30 4.63 2.33
N LEU A 45 4.08 4.72 1.24
CA LEU A 45 4.93 5.86 0.88
C LEU A 45 4.23 6.64 -0.24
N SER A 46 3.29 7.48 0.12
CA SER A 46 2.40 8.17 -0.81
C SER A 46 1.75 9.38 -0.17
N GLY A 47 1.36 10.34 -1.02
CA GLY A 47 0.41 11.38 -0.65
C GLY A 47 -1.00 10.80 -0.45
N THR A 48 -1.86 11.60 0.24
CA THR A 48 -3.26 11.21 0.46
C THR A 48 -4.02 11.20 -0.87
N ARG A 49 -4.58 10.02 -1.21
CA ARG A 49 -5.36 9.77 -2.41
C ARG A 49 -6.35 8.63 -2.17
N THR A 50 -7.27 8.41 -3.08
CA THR A 50 -8.32 7.38 -2.93
C THR A 50 -7.70 5.98 -2.74
N GLU A 51 -6.67 5.66 -3.54
CA GLU A 51 -5.99 4.36 -3.49
C GLU A 51 -5.27 4.14 -2.17
N TRP A 52 -4.72 5.23 -1.57
CA TRP A 52 -4.12 5.19 -0.24
C TRP A 52 -5.14 4.73 0.82
N ILE A 53 -6.35 5.32 0.79
CA ILE A 53 -7.41 4.98 1.75
C ILE A 53 -7.90 3.54 1.55
N ILE A 54 -8.02 3.10 0.28
CA ILE A 54 -8.38 1.72 -0.05
C ILE A 54 -7.32 0.74 0.44
N ALA A 55 -6.02 1.05 0.23
CA ALA A 55 -4.91 0.21 0.68
C ALA A 55 -4.86 0.10 2.21
N ASP A 56 -4.99 1.21 2.94
CA ASP A 56 -5.00 1.22 4.41
C ASP A 56 -6.13 0.34 4.97
N MET A 57 -7.34 0.48 4.44
CA MET A 57 -8.47 -0.37 4.82
C MET A 57 -8.24 -1.84 4.43
N ALA A 58 -7.64 -2.09 3.27
CA ALA A 58 -7.34 -3.45 2.82
C ALA A 58 -6.31 -4.14 3.71
N ILE A 59 -5.26 -3.42 4.13
CA ILE A 59 -4.25 -3.92 5.07
C ILE A 59 -4.92 -4.36 6.37
N SER A 60 -5.78 -3.50 6.93
CA SER A 60 -6.55 -3.82 8.13
C SER A 60 -7.46 -5.04 7.93
N CYS A 61 -8.19 -5.12 6.79
CA CYS A 61 -9.05 -6.26 6.47
C CYS A 61 -8.27 -7.57 6.26
N ALA A 62 -6.99 -7.48 5.88
CA ALA A 62 -6.08 -8.61 5.75
C ALA A 62 -5.41 -9.01 7.08
N GLY A 63 -5.74 -8.33 8.19
CA GLY A 63 -5.12 -8.56 9.50
C GLY A 63 -3.68 -8.04 9.59
N GLY A 64 -3.29 -7.11 8.71
CA GLY A 64 -1.99 -6.46 8.71
C GLY A 64 -1.98 -5.14 9.46
N ALA A 65 -0.79 -4.54 9.58
CA ALA A 65 -0.57 -3.26 10.22
C ALA A 65 0.03 -2.24 9.23
N THR A 66 -0.59 -1.07 9.15
CA THR A 66 -0.13 0.02 8.27
C THR A 66 1.04 0.78 8.89
N THR A 67 2.10 0.98 8.11
CA THR A 67 3.21 1.88 8.43
C THR A 67 3.19 3.05 7.46
N THR A 68 2.93 4.27 7.93
CA THR A 68 2.86 5.44 7.06
C THR A 68 4.22 6.12 6.92
N ILE A 69 4.61 6.43 5.67
CA ILE A 69 5.82 7.18 5.33
C ILE A 69 5.40 8.40 4.51
N TYR A 70 5.83 9.58 4.92
CA TYR A 70 5.50 10.80 4.18
C TYR A 70 6.14 10.80 2.79
N PRO A 71 5.42 11.27 1.75
CA PRO A 71 5.93 11.27 0.37
C PRO A 71 7.14 12.17 0.17
N ASN A 72 7.36 13.14 1.06
CA ASN A 72 8.53 14.03 1.08
C ASN A 72 9.69 13.53 1.98
N SER A 73 9.53 12.40 2.65
CA SER A 73 10.64 11.77 3.38
C SER A 73 11.81 11.49 2.46
N GLY A 74 13.02 11.77 2.95
CA GLY A 74 14.26 11.48 2.23
C GLY A 74 14.53 9.98 2.12
N PRO A 75 15.46 9.58 1.25
CA PRO A 75 15.82 8.17 1.05
C PRO A 75 16.24 7.45 2.34
N GLU A 76 17.03 8.12 3.19
CA GLU A 76 17.53 7.58 4.47
C GLU A 76 16.39 7.33 5.45
N GLU A 77 15.49 8.31 5.60
CA GLU A 77 14.34 8.22 6.50
C GLU A 77 13.36 7.13 6.04
N ALA A 78 13.04 7.10 4.74
CA ALA A 78 12.16 6.08 4.18
C ALA A 78 12.75 4.67 4.38
N SER A 79 14.05 4.50 4.14
CA SER A 79 14.75 3.23 4.34
C SER A 79 14.76 2.81 5.81
N PHE A 80 15.05 3.76 6.71
CA PHE A 80 15.01 3.51 8.15
C PHE A 80 13.65 2.98 8.59
N ILE A 81 12.56 3.68 8.20
CA ILE A 81 11.20 3.28 8.58
C ILE A 81 10.84 1.89 8.04
N LEU A 82 11.20 1.60 6.77
CA LEU A 82 10.93 0.30 6.16
C LEU A 82 11.63 -0.84 6.89
N VAL A 83 12.90 -0.63 7.24
CA VAL A 83 13.72 -1.64 7.93
C VAL A 83 13.28 -1.82 9.37
N ASP A 84 13.10 -0.74 10.11
CA ASP A 84 12.74 -0.75 11.53
C ASP A 84 11.34 -1.33 11.74
N SER A 85 10.37 -0.97 10.90
CA SER A 85 9.01 -1.52 10.93
C SER A 85 8.95 -2.98 10.43
N HIS A 86 9.99 -3.49 9.75
CA HIS A 86 9.96 -4.77 9.05
C HIS A 86 8.82 -4.86 8.02
N SER A 87 8.54 -3.77 7.30
CA SER A 87 7.50 -3.73 6.28
C SER A 87 7.88 -4.57 5.08
N SER A 88 7.21 -5.70 4.88
CA SER A 88 7.51 -6.63 3.79
C SER A 88 6.85 -6.24 2.46
N ILE A 89 5.85 -5.39 2.49
CA ILE A 89 5.13 -4.86 1.33
C ILE A 89 5.16 -3.34 1.43
N LEU A 90 5.37 -2.68 0.28
CA LEU A 90 5.40 -1.23 0.16
C LEU A 90 4.46 -0.77 -0.95
N PHE A 91 3.50 0.10 -0.63
CA PHE A 91 2.73 0.86 -1.63
C PHE A 91 3.40 2.20 -1.93
N VAL A 92 3.39 2.59 -3.20
CA VAL A 92 3.95 3.86 -3.68
C VAL A 92 2.99 4.56 -4.63
N ASP A 93 3.04 5.90 -4.67
CA ASP A 93 2.24 6.71 -5.59
C ASP A 93 2.94 7.02 -6.92
N SER A 94 4.23 6.72 -7.00
CA SER A 94 5.04 7.03 -8.18
C SER A 94 6.34 6.23 -8.18
N THR A 95 6.93 6.11 -9.36
CA THR A 95 8.28 5.52 -9.53
C THR A 95 9.39 6.37 -8.90
N ALA A 96 9.16 7.67 -8.70
CA ALA A 96 10.08 8.52 -7.94
C ALA A 96 10.21 8.06 -6.48
N GLN A 97 9.17 7.47 -5.89
CA GLN A 97 9.27 6.87 -4.55
C GLN A 97 10.07 5.57 -4.58
N VAL A 98 9.92 4.76 -5.63
CA VAL A 98 10.74 3.54 -5.81
C VAL A 98 12.23 3.90 -5.90
N ALA A 99 12.58 4.94 -6.65
CA ALA A 99 13.95 5.40 -6.80
C ALA A 99 14.63 5.79 -5.48
N LYS A 100 13.86 6.21 -4.46
CA LYS A 100 14.42 6.53 -3.13
C LYS A 100 14.98 5.32 -2.40
N ILE A 101 14.41 4.15 -2.64
CA ILE A 101 14.74 2.92 -1.92
C ILE A 101 15.54 1.92 -2.76
N GLN A 102 15.65 2.17 -4.06
CA GLN A 102 16.35 1.30 -5.00
C GLN A 102 17.85 1.20 -4.70
N GLY A 103 18.42 0.00 -4.82
CA GLY A 103 19.84 -0.23 -4.59
C GLY A 103 20.29 -0.12 -3.13
N ARG A 104 19.37 -0.30 -2.19
CA ARG A 104 19.63 -0.31 -0.75
C ARG A 104 19.48 -1.72 -0.20
N PRO A 105 20.60 -2.43 0.05
CA PRO A 105 20.58 -3.84 0.46
C PRO A 105 19.78 -4.10 1.74
N GLU A 106 19.77 -3.14 2.67
CA GLU A 106 19.00 -3.21 3.91
C GLU A 106 17.48 -3.21 3.67
N VAL A 107 17.01 -2.46 2.66
CA VAL A 107 15.61 -2.44 2.23
C VAL A 107 15.27 -3.70 1.43
N ASP A 108 16.19 -4.13 0.55
CA ASP A 108 16.01 -5.34 -0.27
C ASP A 108 15.89 -6.62 0.60
N ALA A 109 16.51 -6.61 1.79
CA ALA A 109 16.39 -7.69 2.75
C ALA A 109 15.00 -7.80 3.41
N VAL A 110 14.23 -6.71 3.44
CA VAL A 110 12.94 -6.61 4.15
C VAL A 110 11.76 -6.53 3.18
N VAL A 111 11.80 -5.58 2.23
CA VAL A 111 10.72 -5.33 1.27
C VAL A 111 10.74 -6.38 0.16
N ARG A 112 9.69 -7.19 0.08
CA ARG A 112 9.54 -8.27 -0.89
C ARG A 112 8.65 -7.91 -2.07
N HIS A 113 7.68 -7.00 -1.86
CA HIS A 113 6.75 -6.55 -2.89
C HIS A 113 6.63 -5.04 -2.84
N ILE A 114 6.64 -4.42 -4.02
CA ILE A 114 6.39 -2.99 -4.20
C ILE A 114 5.14 -2.87 -5.08
N ILE A 115 4.13 -2.15 -4.61
CA ILE A 115 2.85 -2.01 -5.29
C ILE A 115 2.66 -0.54 -5.68
N SER A 116 2.64 -0.26 -6.98
CA SER A 116 2.36 1.10 -7.47
C SER A 116 0.85 1.35 -7.56
N PHE A 117 0.42 2.51 -7.08
CA PHE A 117 -0.95 2.99 -7.26
C PHE A 117 -1.26 3.41 -8.70
N VAL A 118 -0.23 3.70 -9.47
CA VAL A 118 -0.33 4.13 -10.87
C VAL A 118 0.36 3.12 -11.77
N ASP A 119 -0.18 2.97 -12.97
CA ASP A 119 0.47 2.18 -14.01
C ASP A 119 1.41 3.08 -14.82
N ASP A 120 2.61 3.29 -14.30
CA ASP A 120 3.65 4.11 -14.91
C ASP A 120 4.62 3.28 -15.76
N SER A 121 4.23 2.08 -16.16
CA SER A 121 5.11 1.11 -16.85
C SER A 121 5.81 1.68 -18.09
N GLU A 122 5.26 2.73 -18.69
CA GLU A 122 5.81 3.37 -19.90
C GLU A 122 6.71 4.58 -19.65
N GLN A 123 6.76 5.14 -18.43
CA GLN A 123 7.33 6.49 -18.25
C GLN A 123 8.68 6.58 -17.54
N THR A 124 9.21 5.53 -16.93
CA THR A 124 10.14 5.81 -15.83
C THR A 124 11.49 5.14 -15.84
N GLY A 125 11.74 4.15 -16.66
CA GLY A 125 13.05 3.47 -16.67
C GLY A 125 13.45 2.85 -15.31
N VAL A 126 12.56 2.81 -14.32
CA VAL A 126 12.75 2.10 -13.07
C VAL A 126 12.36 0.64 -13.29
N SER A 127 13.35 -0.24 -13.25
CA SER A 127 13.15 -1.68 -13.27
C SER A 127 13.42 -2.24 -11.88
N ASP A 128 12.41 -2.87 -11.29
CA ASP A 128 12.53 -3.61 -10.04
C ASP A 128 11.63 -4.83 -10.12
N ASP A 129 12.19 -6.02 -9.98
CA ASP A 129 11.45 -7.29 -10.13
C ASP A 129 10.36 -7.48 -9.08
N ARG A 130 10.38 -6.69 -8.00
CA ARG A 130 9.37 -6.69 -6.93
C ARG A 130 8.17 -5.79 -7.26
N LEU A 131 8.28 -4.96 -8.32
CA LEU A 131 7.28 -3.96 -8.66
C LEU A 131 6.08 -4.60 -9.37
N THR A 132 4.89 -4.32 -8.88
CA THR A 132 3.61 -4.67 -9.49
C THR A 132 2.63 -3.51 -9.36
N THR A 133 1.49 -3.57 -10.04
CA THR A 133 0.48 -2.52 -9.93
C THR A 133 -0.62 -2.90 -8.93
N MET A 134 -1.31 -1.89 -8.39
CA MET A 134 -2.51 -2.12 -7.57
C MET A 134 -3.60 -2.85 -8.38
N ALA A 135 -3.67 -2.63 -9.69
CA ALA A 135 -4.60 -3.32 -10.57
C ALA A 135 -4.31 -4.84 -10.63
N ASP A 136 -3.03 -5.24 -10.65
CA ASP A 136 -2.64 -6.65 -10.60
C ASP A 136 -2.99 -7.27 -9.25
N VAL A 137 -2.72 -6.58 -8.14
CA VAL A 137 -3.11 -7.03 -6.80
C VAL A 137 -4.62 -7.25 -6.72
N ILE A 138 -5.42 -6.32 -7.24
CA ILE A 138 -6.87 -6.43 -7.33
C ILE A 138 -7.27 -7.66 -8.18
N ALA A 139 -6.62 -7.88 -9.32
CA ALA A 139 -6.92 -9.04 -10.18
C ALA A 139 -6.60 -10.37 -9.48
N HIS A 140 -5.49 -10.43 -8.72
CA HIS A 140 -5.16 -11.57 -7.86
C HIS A 140 -6.23 -11.79 -6.80
N GLY A 141 -6.60 -10.75 -6.07
CA GLY A 141 -7.61 -10.82 -5.03
C GLY A 141 -8.98 -11.26 -5.54
N ARG A 142 -9.40 -10.79 -6.71
CA ARG A 142 -10.65 -11.24 -7.36
C ARG A 142 -10.65 -12.74 -7.63
N ARG A 143 -9.56 -13.28 -8.18
CA ARG A 143 -9.43 -14.72 -8.38
C ARG A 143 -9.49 -15.49 -7.09
N ARG A 144 -8.81 -14.99 -6.05
CA ARG A 144 -8.80 -15.61 -4.73
C ARG A 144 -10.19 -15.60 -4.09
N LEU A 145 -10.92 -14.50 -4.15
CA LEU A 145 -12.29 -14.37 -3.63
C LEU A 145 -13.31 -15.19 -4.44
N ALA A 146 -13.08 -15.39 -5.73
CA ALA A 146 -13.93 -16.28 -6.53
C ALA A 146 -13.81 -17.76 -6.06
N ALA A 147 -12.62 -18.17 -5.60
CA ALA A 147 -12.40 -19.50 -5.04
C ALA A 147 -12.83 -19.62 -3.57
N GLU A 148 -12.62 -18.54 -2.79
CA GLU A 148 -12.95 -18.48 -1.35
C GLU A 148 -13.69 -17.18 -1.01
N PRO A 149 -15.01 -17.08 -1.23
CA PRO A 149 -15.77 -15.84 -1.03
C PRO A 149 -15.71 -15.27 0.41
N GLU A 150 -15.57 -16.15 1.40
CA GLU A 150 -15.54 -15.76 2.82
C GLU A 150 -14.12 -15.52 3.36
N LEU A 151 -13.08 -15.56 2.53
CA LEU A 151 -11.68 -15.45 2.95
C LEU A 151 -11.44 -14.21 3.81
N VAL A 152 -11.73 -13.03 3.27
CA VAL A 152 -11.50 -11.75 3.94
C VAL A 152 -12.44 -11.59 5.15
N ARG A 153 -13.68 -12.07 5.04
CA ARG A 153 -14.62 -12.03 6.16
C ARG A 153 -14.12 -12.84 7.35
N ARG A 154 -13.64 -14.07 7.10
CA ARG A 154 -13.04 -14.89 8.16
C ARG A 154 -11.82 -14.23 8.81
N MET A 155 -10.98 -13.55 8.00
CA MET A 155 -9.86 -12.80 8.54
C MET A 155 -10.34 -11.67 9.45
N ILE A 156 -11.28 -10.84 8.99
CA ILE A 156 -11.84 -9.73 9.78
C ILE A 156 -12.44 -10.25 11.10
N ASP A 157 -13.20 -11.35 11.05
CA ASP A 157 -13.84 -11.93 12.23
C ASP A 157 -12.81 -12.55 13.22
N SER A 158 -11.56 -12.75 12.80
CA SER A 158 -10.47 -13.27 13.64
C SER A 158 -9.58 -12.19 14.28
N ILE A 159 -9.78 -10.90 13.91
CA ILE A 159 -8.98 -9.79 14.44
C ILE A 159 -9.42 -9.50 15.89
N GLU A 160 -8.45 -9.41 16.78
CA GLU A 160 -8.65 -9.12 18.19
C GLU A 160 -8.33 -7.64 18.51
N PRO A 161 -8.91 -7.06 19.57
CA PRO A 161 -8.65 -5.66 19.92
C PRO A 161 -7.18 -5.32 20.24
N ASP A 162 -6.40 -6.32 20.63
CA ASP A 162 -4.98 -6.18 20.98
C ASP A 162 -4.04 -6.42 19.77
N ASP A 163 -4.58 -6.74 18.59
CA ASP A 163 -3.77 -6.90 17.39
C ASP A 163 -3.18 -5.56 16.93
N LEU A 164 -1.94 -5.62 16.45
CA LEU A 164 -1.27 -4.46 15.87
C LEU A 164 -2.00 -4.00 14.60
N CYS A 165 -2.41 -2.73 14.54
CA CYS A 165 -3.09 -2.17 13.37
C CYS A 165 -2.30 -1.08 12.66
N THR A 166 -1.40 -0.37 13.36
CA THR A 166 -0.62 0.71 12.75
C THR A 166 0.67 1.00 13.51
N LEU A 167 1.70 1.44 12.78
CA LEU A 167 2.93 2.01 13.33
C LEU A 167 3.05 3.46 12.85
N ILE A 168 3.24 4.38 13.79
CA ILE A 168 3.34 5.81 13.51
C ILE A 168 4.72 6.30 13.92
N TYR A 169 5.50 6.78 12.94
CA TYR A 169 6.79 7.40 13.16
C TYR A 169 6.61 8.92 13.28
N THR A 170 7.06 9.49 14.38
CA THR A 170 6.97 10.93 14.64
C THR A 170 8.36 11.54 14.81
N SER A 171 8.55 12.76 14.29
CA SER A 171 9.77 13.54 14.56
C SER A 171 9.81 13.94 16.03
N GLY A 172 10.86 13.56 16.78
CA GLY A 172 11.15 14.09 18.11
C GLY A 172 10.98 13.16 19.30
N THR A 173 10.72 11.87 19.09
CA THR A 173 10.72 10.88 20.20
C THR A 173 12.08 10.21 20.42
N THR A 174 13.06 10.47 19.55
CA THR A 174 14.45 10.01 19.68
C THR A 174 15.35 11.23 19.61
N GLY A 175 15.45 11.99 20.69
CA GLY A 175 16.50 12.96 20.92
C GLY A 175 17.68 12.29 21.58
#